data_b2d2fc6fc69a4633fffca0e19ec04559
#
_entry.id   b2d2fc6fc69a4633fffca0e19ec04559
#
_cell.length_a   1.000
_cell.length_b   1.000
_cell.length_c   1.000
_cell.angle_alpha   90.00
_cell.angle_beta   90.00
_cell.angle_gamma   90.00
#
_symmetry.space_group_name_H-M   'P 1'
#
loop_
_entity.id
_entity.type
_entity.pdbx_description
1 polymer ?
#
loop_
_entity_poly.entity_id
_entity_poly.type
_entity_poly.pdbx_seq_one_letter_code
_entity_poly.pdbx_strand_id
1 'polypeptide(L)'
;MNKVSIFDLTDKFTPKLDLIRRQALKILRLFKKDRVAVFIYLADDKIMKFYNKKFRGKDKTASVLSFNEPKNFPHPESRLQPLGEIYLKFPITNYPITQLIIHGLLHLLGYSHKGKNDRIRMEKKEKLVMRTLKFYK
;
A
#
# COMPACT_ATOMS: atom_id res chain seq x y z
N MET A 1 -5.15 -6.68 -16.66
CA MET A 1 -3.82 -6.87 -16.07
C MET A 1 -3.47 -5.69 -15.18
N ASN A 2 -3.03 -5.96 -13.97
CA ASN A 2 -2.59 -4.93 -13.02
C ASN A 2 -1.07 -4.84 -13.02
N LYS A 3 -0.55 -3.68 -12.64
CA LYS A 3 0.89 -3.47 -12.53
C LYS A 3 1.24 -2.92 -11.15
N VAL A 4 2.19 -3.58 -10.48
CA VAL A 4 2.75 -3.11 -9.21
C VAL A 4 4.24 -2.86 -9.44
N SER A 5 4.64 -1.61 -9.30
CA SER A 5 6.04 -1.20 -9.44
C SER A 5 6.60 -0.94 -8.05
N ILE A 6 7.78 -1.50 -7.76
CA ILE A 6 8.38 -1.39 -6.44
C ILE A 6 9.77 -0.76 -6.56
N PHE A 7 10.02 0.23 -5.72
CA PHE A 7 11.29 0.96 -5.67
C PHE A 7 11.86 0.92 -4.27
N ASP A 8 13.09 0.43 -4.15
CA ASP A 8 13.80 0.41 -2.87
C ASP A 8 14.64 1.69 -2.77
N LEU A 9 14.21 2.64 -1.96
CA LEU A 9 14.89 3.92 -1.81
C LEU A 9 16.18 3.82 -0.98
N THR A 10 16.43 2.67 -0.39
CA THR A 10 17.61 2.46 0.48
C THR A 10 18.62 1.47 -0.09
N ASP A 11 18.26 0.74 -1.15
CA ASP A 11 19.06 -0.33 -1.76
C ASP A 11 19.43 -1.47 -0.81
N LYS A 12 18.69 -1.64 0.29
CA LYS A 12 19.00 -2.65 1.31
C LYS A 12 18.04 -3.83 1.33
N PHE A 13 16.92 -3.74 0.61
CA PHE A 13 15.82 -4.68 0.79
C PHE A 13 15.40 -5.40 -0.49
N THR A 14 16.29 -5.44 -1.48
CA THR A 14 16.04 -6.02 -2.79
C THR A 14 15.42 -7.42 -2.77
N PRO A 15 15.82 -8.36 -1.89
CA PRO A 15 15.22 -9.71 -1.91
C PRO A 15 13.74 -9.77 -1.58
N LYS A 16 13.17 -8.73 -0.94
CA LYS A 16 11.77 -8.70 -0.55
C LYS A 16 10.84 -8.18 -1.66
N LEU A 17 11.39 -7.63 -2.73
CA LEU A 17 10.59 -6.95 -3.76
C LEU A 17 9.59 -7.86 -4.45
N ASP A 18 10.00 -9.07 -4.79
CA ASP A 18 9.14 -10.01 -5.50
C ASP A 18 7.96 -10.48 -4.65
N LEU A 19 8.21 -10.75 -3.37
CA LEU A 19 7.17 -11.13 -2.42
C LEU A 19 6.11 -10.03 -2.30
N ILE A 20 6.57 -8.78 -2.13
CA ILE A 20 5.68 -7.63 -1.99
C ILE A 20 4.82 -7.47 -3.25
N ARG A 21 5.44 -7.59 -4.43
CA ARG A 21 4.72 -7.47 -5.70
C ARG A 21 3.64 -8.52 -5.83
N ARG A 22 3.98 -9.79 -5.55
CA ARG A 22 3.02 -10.89 -5.68
C ARG A 22 1.84 -10.73 -4.72
N GLN A 23 2.09 -10.33 -3.49
CA GLN A 23 1.02 -10.12 -2.52
C GLN A 23 0.11 -8.97 -2.91
N ALA A 24 0.69 -7.85 -3.36
CA ALA A 24 -0.10 -6.71 -3.81
C ALA A 24 -0.99 -7.07 -5.01
N LEU A 25 -0.45 -7.82 -5.97
CA LEU A 25 -1.21 -8.27 -7.13
C LEU A 25 -2.38 -9.17 -6.72
N LYS A 26 -2.16 -10.09 -5.77
CA LYS A 26 -3.22 -10.96 -5.26
C LYS A 26 -4.34 -10.17 -4.60
N ILE A 27 -3.99 -9.17 -3.79
CA ILE A 27 -4.97 -8.34 -3.10
C ILE A 27 -5.82 -7.57 -4.11
N LEU A 28 -5.18 -6.97 -5.12
CA LEU A 28 -5.92 -6.25 -6.16
C LEU A 28 -6.90 -7.17 -6.89
N ARG A 29 -6.49 -8.41 -7.14
CA ARG A 29 -7.35 -9.39 -7.78
C ARG A 29 -8.54 -9.77 -6.89
N LEU A 30 -8.32 -9.91 -5.58
CA LEU A 30 -9.39 -10.20 -4.63
C LEU A 30 -10.46 -9.11 -4.62
N PHE A 31 -10.08 -7.86 -4.87
CA PHE A 31 -11.01 -6.75 -4.97
C PHE A 31 -11.53 -6.54 -6.39
N LYS A 32 -11.29 -7.50 -7.27
CA LYS A 32 -11.74 -7.50 -8.67
C LYS A 32 -11.27 -6.26 -9.43
N LYS A 33 -10.09 -5.76 -9.07
CA LYS A 33 -9.48 -4.66 -9.81
C LYS A 33 -8.74 -5.19 -11.02
N ASP A 34 -8.88 -4.47 -12.13
CA ASP A 34 -8.18 -4.76 -13.37
C ASP A 34 -7.73 -3.46 -14.01
N ARG A 35 -6.61 -3.51 -14.71
CA ARG A 35 -6.02 -2.37 -15.41
C ARG A 35 -5.72 -1.21 -14.46
N VAL A 36 -5.21 -1.52 -13.27
CA VAL A 36 -4.79 -0.50 -12.31
C VAL A 36 -3.29 -0.63 -12.06
N ALA A 37 -2.68 0.48 -11.65
CA ALA A 37 -1.26 0.55 -11.32
C ALA A 37 -1.08 1.07 -9.90
N VAL A 38 -0.15 0.46 -9.17
CA VAL A 38 0.21 0.88 -7.81
C VAL A 38 1.72 1.00 -7.74
N PHE A 39 2.21 2.05 -7.10
CA PHE A 39 3.63 2.29 -6.88
C PHE A 39 3.94 2.10 -5.40
N ILE A 40 4.87 1.21 -5.10
CA ILE A 40 5.28 0.92 -3.73
C ILE A 40 6.74 1.30 -3.54
N TYR A 41 7.01 2.08 -2.51
CA TYR A 41 8.35 2.55 -2.17
C TYR A 41 8.76 1.97 -0.83
N LEU A 42 9.94 1.36 -0.77
CA LEU A 42 10.52 0.92 0.49
C LEU A 42 11.44 2.03 1.00
N ALA A 43 11.22 2.45 2.22
CA ALA A 43 11.90 3.61 2.78
C ALA A 43 12.36 3.34 4.22
N ASP A 44 13.42 4.02 4.65
CA ASP A 44 13.87 3.92 6.02
C ASP A 44 13.06 4.87 6.94
N ASP A 45 13.37 4.80 8.23
CA ASP A 45 12.69 5.62 9.24
C ASP A 45 12.77 7.12 8.94
N LYS A 46 13.91 7.58 8.49
CA LYS A 46 14.16 8.99 8.19
C LYS A 46 13.29 9.49 7.05
N ILE A 47 13.19 8.71 5.98
CA ILE A 47 12.36 9.04 4.83
C ILE A 47 10.88 9.02 5.20
N MET A 48 10.45 8.01 5.97
CA MET A 48 9.05 7.92 6.42
C MET A 48 8.66 9.10 7.29
N LYS A 49 9.53 9.50 8.20
CA LYS A 49 9.29 10.66 9.06
C LYS A 49 9.18 11.95 8.22
N PHE A 50 10.06 12.11 7.24
CA PHE A 50 10.04 13.26 6.34
C PHE A 50 8.71 13.38 5.60
N TYR A 51 8.23 12.29 4.98
CA TYR A 51 6.98 12.32 4.23
C TYR A 51 5.76 12.46 5.14
N ASN A 52 5.80 11.85 6.33
CA ASN A 52 4.69 11.98 7.27
C ASN A 52 4.52 13.42 7.73
N LYS A 53 5.64 14.11 7.99
CA LYS A 53 5.63 15.53 8.35
C LYS A 53 5.16 16.41 7.19
N LYS A 54 5.70 16.16 5.99
CA LYS A 54 5.42 16.99 4.81
C LYS A 54 3.96 16.88 4.36
N PHE A 55 3.40 15.67 4.32
CA PHE A 55 2.07 15.44 3.74
C PHE A 55 0.96 15.27 4.76
N ARG A 56 1.26 14.98 6.01
CA ARG A 56 0.26 14.78 7.06
C ARG A 56 0.45 15.69 8.27
N GLY A 57 1.51 16.49 8.29
CA GLY A 57 1.80 17.40 9.39
C GLY A 57 2.21 16.72 10.69
N LYS A 58 2.56 15.45 10.65
CA LYS A 58 2.94 14.67 11.84
C LYS A 58 4.45 14.46 11.87
N ASP A 59 5.12 15.06 12.86
CA ASP A 59 6.57 14.95 13.00
C ASP A 59 6.96 13.67 13.73
N LYS A 60 6.62 12.53 13.12
CA LYS A 60 6.94 11.20 13.61
C LYS A 60 6.98 10.21 12.45
N THR A 61 7.63 9.06 12.68
CA THR A 61 7.66 8.01 11.67
C THR A 61 6.30 7.32 11.55
N ALA A 62 6.10 6.63 10.44
CA ALA A 62 4.93 5.79 10.20
C ALA A 62 5.40 4.48 9.58
N SER A 63 4.68 3.40 9.83
CA SER A 63 5.00 2.09 9.24
C SER A 63 4.55 2.00 7.79
N VAL A 64 3.48 2.70 7.45
CA VAL A 64 2.93 2.73 6.09
C VAL A 64 2.28 4.09 5.85
N LEU A 65 2.46 4.62 4.64
CA LEU A 65 1.79 5.83 4.18
C LEU A 65 1.20 5.55 2.81
N SER A 66 -0.04 5.97 2.58
CA SER A 66 -0.73 5.79 1.30
C SER A 66 -1.23 7.13 0.78
N PHE A 67 -1.01 7.37 -0.51
CA PHE A 67 -1.42 8.60 -1.18
C PHE A 67 -2.17 8.26 -2.46
N ASN A 68 -3.47 8.61 -2.51
CA ASN A 68 -4.28 8.37 -3.69
C ASN A 68 -3.90 9.29 -4.82
N GLU A 69 -3.94 8.75 -6.04
CA GLU A 69 -3.83 9.57 -7.24
C GLU A 69 -5.12 10.37 -7.41
N PRO A 70 -5.05 11.65 -7.84
CA PRO A 70 -6.27 12.41 -8.12
C PRO A 70 -7.10 11.73 -9.21
N LYS A 71 -8.42 11.62 -8.97
CA LYS A 71 -9.32 10.91 -9.88
C LYS A 71 -9.37 11.47 -11.28
N ASN A 72 -9.11 12.77 -11.43
CA ASN A 72 -9.18 13.47 -12.71
C ASN A 72 -7.81 13.70 -13.34
N PHE A 73 -6.78 13.01 -12.86
CA PHE A 73 -5.45 13.18 -13.42
C PHE A 73 -5.40 12.56 -14.82
N PRO A 74 -5.09 13.35 -15.85
CA PRO A 74 -5.08 12.81 -17.22
C PRO A 74 -3.87 11.90 -17.45
N HIS A 75 -4.16 10.68 -17.90
CA HIS A 75 -3.13 9.71 -18.30
C HIS A 75 -3.45 9.24 -19.71
N PRO A 76 -3.37 10.15 -20.72
CA PRO A 76 -3.84 9.82 -22.06
C PRO A 76 -3.07 8.70 -22.74
N GLU A 77 -1.86 8.42 -22.32
CA GLU A 77 -1.01 7.40 -22.91
C GLU A 77 -1.00 6.09 -22.15
N SER A 78 -1.58 6.05 -20.96
CA SER A 78 -1.57 4.86 -20.14
C SER A 78 -2.90 4.12 -20.21
N ARG A 79 -2.84 2.82 -20.46
CA ARG A 79 -4.00 1.93 -20.39
C ARG A 79 -4.32 1.52 -18.96
N LEU A 80 -3.46 1.87 -18.01
CA LEU A 80 -3.63 1.54 -16.59
C LEU A 80 -4.06 2.77 -15.82
N GLN A 81 -5.06 2.58 -14.94
CA GLN A 81 -5.53 3.62 -14.04
C GLN A 81 -4.64 3.63 -12.79
N PRO A 82 -3.87 4.69 -12.53
CA PRO A 82 -3.08 4.74 -11.30
C PRO A 82 -3.97 4.89 -10.08
N LEU A 83 -3.78 4.03 -9.08
CA LEU A 83 -4.48 4.13 -7.81
C LEU A 83 -3.77 5.06 -6.84
N GLY A 84 -2.44 5.03 -6.85
CA GLY A 84 -1.65 5.87 -5.97
C GLY A 84 -0.34 5.23 -5.56
N GLU A 85 0.22 5.74 -4.48
CA GLU A 85 1.53 5.35 -3.96
C GLU A 85 1.42 4.84 -2.54
N ILE A 86 2.23 3.84 -2.21
CA ILE A 86 2.35 3.30 -0.85
C ILE A 86 3.81 3.35 -0.45
N TYR A 87 4.10 3.92 0.71
CA TYR A 87 5.45 3.91 1.30
C TYR A 87 5.44 2.94 2.48
N LEU A 88 6.35 1.98 2.46
CA LEU A 88 6.51 0.99 3.52
C LEU A 88 7.84 1.20 4.22
N LYS A 89 7.82 1.24 5.55
CA LYS A 89 9.04 1.39 6.34
C LYS A 89 9.77 0.07 6.46
N PHE A 90 11.08 0.09 6.21
CA PHE A 90 11.97 -1.04 6.41
C PHE A 90 13.16 -0.65 7.27
N PRO A 91 13.65 -1.56 8.11
CA PRO A 91 13.12 -2.89 8.40
C PRO A 91 11.77 -2.83 9.13
N ILE A 92 10.93 -3.84 8.94
CA ILE A 92 9.63 -3.93 9.61
C ILE A 92 9.82 -4.70 10.91
N THR A 93 9.46 -4.08 12.03
CA THR A 93 9.71 -4.66 13.36
C THR A 93 8.44 -5.05 14.10
N ASN A 94 7.31 -4.35 13.87
CA ASN A 94 6.12 -4.49 14.70
C ASN A 94 4.95 -5.21 14.02
N TYR A 95 4.93 -5.29 12.69
CA TYR A 95 3.81 -5.87 11.95
C TYR A 95 4.31 -6.76 10.82
N PRO A 96 3.58 -7.83 10.48
CA PRO A 96 3.89 -8.59 9.27
C PRO A 96 3.79 -7.69 8.03
N ILE A 97 4.72 -7.88 7.10
CA ILE A 97 4.74 -7.06 5.88
C ILE A 97 3.42 -7.18 5.10
N THR A 98 2.83 -8.38 5.08
CA THR A 98 1.54 -8.62 4.41
C THR A 98 0.46 -7.71 4.98
N GLN A 99 0.41 -7.56 6.31
CA GLN A 99 -0.57 -6.69 6.96
C GLN A 99 -0.41 -5.23 6.53
N LEU A 100 0.82 -4.75 6.42
CA LEU A 100 1.09 -3.37 5.99
C LEU A 100 0.71 -3.16 4.52
N ILE A 101 0.95 -4.14 3.67
CA ILE A 101 0.55 -4.07 2.27
C ILE A 101 -0.97 -4.02 2.15
N ILE A 102 -1.68 -4.87 2.89
CA ILE A 102 -3.15 -4.89 2.92
C ILE A 102 -3.67 -3.53 3.36
N HIS A 103 -3.15 -3.01 4.47
CA HIS A 103 -3.57 -1.72 5.03
C HIS A 103 -3.40 -0.58 4.01
N GLY A 104 -2.23 -0.52 3.38
CA GLY A 104 -1.94 0.50 2.39
C GLY A 104 -2.85 0.42 1.16
N LEU A 105 -3.08 -0.80 0.66
CA LEU A 105 -3.94 -1.00 -0.49
C LEU A 105 -5.40 -0.69 -0.18
N LEU A 106 -5.89 -1.05 1.01
CA LEU A 106 -7.25 -0.72 1.41
C LEU A 106 -7.47 0.79 1.41
N HIS A 107 -6.50 1.57 1.89
CA HIS A 107 -6.59 3.02 1.82
C HIS A 107 -6.70 3.51 0.38
N LEU A 108 -5.90 2.96 -0.53
CA LEU A 108 -5.98 3.33 -1.94
C LEU A 108 -7.32 2.96 -2.57
N LEU A 109 -7.96 1.90 -2.05
CA LEU A 109 -9.25 1.45 -2.55
C LEU A 109 -10.43 2.18 -1.89
N GLY A 110 -10.18 3.16 -1.04
CA GLY A 110 -11.22 4.02 -0.47
C GLY A 110 -11.58 3.75 0.97
N TYR A 111 -10.99 2.77 1.62
CA TYR A 111 -11.23 2.52 3.04
C TYR A 111 -10.50 3.55 3.88
N SER A 112 -11.10 3.93 5.02
CA SER A 112 -10.47 4.88 5.92
C SER A 112 -10.75 4.50 7.37
N HIS A 113 -10.05 5.12 8.32
CA HIS A 113 -10.33 4.98 9.75
C HIS A 113 -10.55 6.33 10.42
N LYS A 114 -11.13 7.27 9.69
CA LYS A 114 -11.44 8.60 10.22
C LYS A 114 -12.57 8.57 11.23
N GLY A 115 -13.55 7.69 11.06
CA GLY A 115 -14.65 7.52 11.98
C GLY A 115 -14.67 6.12 12.56
N LYS A 116 -15.46 5.93 13.64
CA LYS A 116 -15.57 4.64 14.30
C LYS A 116 -16.10 3.54 13.38
N ASN A 117 -17.16 3.84 12.62
CA ASN A 117 -17.74 2.87 11.70
C ASN A 117 -16.80 2.53 10.54
N ASP A 118 -16.09 3.53 10.03
CA ASP A 118 -15.10 3.33 8.97
C ASP A 118 -13.95 2.45 9.45
N ARG A 119 -13.50 2.68 10.67
CA ARG A 119 -12.43 1.88 11.27
C ARG A 119 -12.84 0.41 11.43
N ILE A 120 -14.06 0.17 11.93
CA ILE A 120 -14.58 -1.19 12.10
C ILE A 120 -14.67 -1.90 10.75
N ARG A 121 -15.18 -1.21 9.74
CA ARG A 121 -15.30 -1.77 8.38
C ARG A 121 -13.95 -2.12 7.80
N MET A 122 -12.97 -1.24 7.96
CA MET A 122 -11.62 -1.48 7.47
C MET A 122 -10.95 -2.65 8.19
N GLU A 123 -11.07 -2.73 9.51
CA GLU A 123 -10.50 -3.83 10.29
C GLU A 123 -11.10 -5.18 9.91
N LYS A 124 -12.40 -5.23 9.67
CA LYS A 124 -13.06 -6.45 9.21
C LYS A 124 -12.54 -6.88 7.85
N LYS A 125 -12.32 -5.92 6.95
CA LYS A 125 -11.83 -6.20 5.62
C LYS A 125 -10.37 -6.67 5.66
N GLU A 126 -9.54 -6.06 6.50
CA GLU A 126 -8.17 -6.50 6.70
C GLU A 126 -8.10 -7.96 7.16
N LYS A 127 -8.93 -8.33 8.13
CA LYS A 127 -8.97 -9.69 8.65
C LYS A 127 -9.44 -10.69 7.58
N LEU A 128 -10.44 -10.31 6.79
CA LEU A 128 -10.94 -11.16 5.71
C LEU A 128 -9.87 -11.40 4.65
N VAL A 129 -9.19 -10.33 4.22
CA VAL A 129 -8.13 -10.44 3.22
C VAL A 129 -6.97 -11.29 3.75
N MET A 130 -6.58 -11.08 5.01
CA MET A 130 -5.51 -11.86 5.63
C MET A 130 -5.83 -13.36 5.61
N ARG A 131 -7.04 -13.73 5.99
CA ARG A 131 -7.48 -15.14 5.97
C ARG A 131 -7.47 -15.71 4.56
N THR A 132 -7.97 -14.95 3.60
CA THR A 132 -8.02 -15.38 2.21
C THR A 132 -6.61 -15.61 1.64
N LEU A 133 -5.67 -14.72 1.93
CA LEU A 133 -4.28 -14.88 1.47
C LEU A 133 -3.60 -16.10 2.05
N LYS A 134 -3.94 -16.50 3.28
CA LYS A 134 -3.36 -17.71 3.89
C LYS A 134 -3.75 -18.97 3.13
N PHE A 135 -4.94 -19.01 2.55
CA PHE A 135 -5.40 -20.15 1.77
C PHE A 135 -4.80 -20.22 0.36
N TYR A 136 -4.29 -19.11 -0.15
CA TYR A 136 -3.77 -19.04 -1.51
C TYR A 136 -2.24 -18.87 -1.56
N LYS A 137 -1.56 -19.44 -0.61
CA LYS A 137 -0.09 -19.42 -0.60
C LYS A 137 0.52 -20.17 -1.78
#